data_c4b4d87517cba6ca59782455b1b61a8e
#
_entry.id   c4b4d87517cba6ca59782455b1b61a8e
#
_cell.length_a   1.000
_cell.length_b   1.000
_cell.length_c   1.000
_cell.angle_alpha   90.00
_cell.angle_beta   90.00
_cell.angle_gamma   90.00
#
_symmetry.space_group_name_H-M   'P 1'
#
loop_
_entity.id
_entity.type
_entity.pdbx_description
1 polymer ?
#
loop_
_entity_poly.entity_id
_entity_poly.type
_entity_poly.pdbx_seq_one_letter_code
_entity_poly.pdbx_strand_id
1 'polypeptide(L)'
;VGVLSSCASGPGPRERMATQYERYSRFAGDAVASFPFFTMQNWVLLGQYRLAVYTKVNEAWLLEVSPPCSDLEFAQAIALSSSVSRVSAKFDHVLVGRDRCPIKEIRPVDVRAMKRERKLEQGSE
;
A
#
# COMPACT_ATOMS: atom_id res chain seq x y z
N VAL A 1 24.81 2.82 33.40
CA VAL A 1 24.57 2.83 33.13
C VAL A 1 24.13 2.72 32.03
N GLY A 2 24.11 2.64 31.40
CA GLY A 2 23.74 2.57 30.35
C GLY A 2 22.93 2.65 29.87
N VAL A 3 22.55 2.72 29.65
CA VAL A 3 21.78 2.69 29.16
C VAL A 3 21.25 3.15 28.45
N LEU A 4 21.22 3.36 28.14
CA LEU A 4 20.66 3.77 27.41
C LEU A 4 20.33 3.69 26.43
N SER A 5 20.56 3.74 25.87
CA SER A 5 20.42 3.64 24.85
C SER A 5 19.50 3.45 24.22
N SER A 6 19.19 2.96 24.11
CA SER A 6 18.20 2.64 23.73
C SER A 6 17.40 3.35 23.14
N CYS A 7 17.38 3.99 23.45
CA CYS A 7 16.62 4.83 23.10
C CYS A 7 16.45 5.00 21.81
N ALA A 8 17.11 4.87 21.18
CA ALA A 8 16.92 5.11 20.01
C ALA A 8 16.00 4.54 19.28
N SER A 9 15.38 3.89 19.71
CA SER A 9 14.76 3.14 18.95
C SER A 9 13.52 3.48 18.69
N GLY A 10 13.07 3.92 17.85
CA GLY A 10 11.78 3.91 17.37
C GLY A 10 11.51 2.65 16.62
N PRO A 11 10.31 2.47 16.08
CA PRO A 11 9.97 1.32 15.26
C PRO A 11 10.86 1.24 14.04
N GLY A 12 11.27 0.04 13.68
CA GLY A 12 12.03 -0.17 12.46
C GLY A 12 11.17 -0.05 11.23
N PRO A 13 11.79 -0.10 10.04
CA PRO A 13 11.04 0.04 8.79
C PRO A 13 9.93 -0.98 8.61
N ARG A 14 10.16 -2.22 8.99
CA ARG A 14 9.13 -3.25 8.86
C ARG A 14 8.00 -3.03 9.82
N GLU A 15 8.30 -2.56 11.02
CA GLU A 15 7.26 -2.26 12.00
C GLU A 15 6.42 -1.07 11.55
N ARG A 16 7.04 -0.07 10.96
CA ARG A 16 6.29 1.07 10.44
C ARG A 16 5.38 0.66 9.30
N MET A 17 5.85 -0.22 8.42
CA MET A 17 5.02 -0.74 7.34
C MET A 17 3.85 -1.54 7.89
N ALA A 18 4.08 -2.37 8.89
CA ALA A 18 3.02 -3.17 9.51
C ALA A 18 1.96 -2.28 10.14
N THR A 19 2.38 -1.22 10.82
CA THR A 19 1.45 -0.26 11.42
C THR A 19 0.64 0.46 10.35
N GLN A 20 1.29 0.87 9.27
CA GLN A 20 0.61 1.50 8.16
C GLN A 20 -0.36 0.54 7.48
N TYR A 21 0.05 -0.69 7.26
CA TYR A 21 -0.83 -1.68 6.66
C TYR A 21 -2.09 -1.87 7.50
N GLU A 22 -1.91 -1.94 8.82
CA GLU A 22 -3.05 -2.09 9.72
C GLU A 22 -4.02 -0.92 9.58
N ARG A 23 -3.48 0.29 9.49
CA ARG A 23 -4.33 1.47 9.29
C ARG A 23 -5.09 1.40 7.97
N TYR A 24 -4.40 1.12 6.87
CA TYR A 24 -5.06 1.01 5.58
C TYR A 24 -6.11 -0.11 5.59
N SER A 25 -5.79 -1.22 6.24
CA SER A 25 -6.68 -2.36 6.31
C SER A 25 -7.99 -2.03 7.04
N ARG A 26 -7.91 -1.21 8.09
CA ARG A 26 -9.11 -0.81 8.83
C ARG A 26 -10.07 0.01 7.97
N PHE A 27 -9.54 0.74 7.01
CA PHE A 27 -10.36 1.58 6.14
C PHE A 27 -10.59 0.97 4.77
N ALA A 28 -10.22 -0.29 4.58
CA ALA A 28 -10.43 -0.99 3.32
C ALA A 28 -11.77 -1.69 3.32
N GLY A 29 -12.44 -1.63 2.18
CA GLY A 29 -13.71 -2.34 2.00
C GLY A 29 -13.49 -3.74 1.46
N ASP A 30 -14.57 -4.33 0.98
CA ASP A 30 -14.52 -5.69 0.42
C ASP A 30 -13.69 -5.73 -0.85
N ALA A 31 -13.17 -6.90 -1.15
CA ALA A 31 -12.38 -7.11 -2.35
C ALA A 31 -13.21 -6.84 -3.59
N VAL A 32 -12.60 -6.22 -4.59
CA VAL A 32 -13.23 -5.96 -5.87
C VAL A 32 -12.42 -6.62 -6.98
N ALA A 33 -13.06 -6.86 -8.12
CA ALA A 33 -12.40 -7.54 -9.22
C ALA A 33 -11.43 -6.63 -9.95
N SER A 34 -11.71 -5.34 -10.02
CA SER A 34 -10.87 -4.41 -10.76
C SER A 34 -11.17 -2.97 -10.35
N PHE A 35 -10.32 -2.05 -10.79
CA PHE A 35 -10.57 -0.62 -10.60
C PHE A 35 -10.18 0.15 -11.86
N PRO A 36 -10.81 1.31 -12.10
CA PRO A 36 -10.43 2.14 -13.23
C PRO A 36 -9.03 2.69 -13.04
N PHE A 37 -8.22 2.64 -14.10
CA PHE A 37 -6.84 3.06 -13.99
C PHE A 37 -6.42 3.81 -15.24
N PHE A 38 -6.11 5.09 -15.09
CA PHE A 38 -5.57 5.90 -16.16
C PHE A 38 -4.17 6.37 -15.82
N THR A 39 -3.95 6.70 -14.55
CA THR A 39 -2.66 7.17 -14.09
C THR A 39 -2.52 6.84 -12.61
N MET A 40 -1.30 6.64 -12.18
CA MET A 40 -1.00 6.42 -10.76
C MET A 40 -0.44 7.73 -10.22
N GLN A 41 -1.13 8.27 -9.21
CA GLN A 41 -0.70 9.52 -8.61
C GLN A 41 0.37 9.28 -7.55
N ASN A 42 0.24 8.20 -6.82
CA ASN A 42 1.18 7.88 -5.74
C ASN A 42 1.03 6.43 -5.36
N TRP A 43 1.97 5.91 -4.60
CA TRP A 43 1.89 4.57 -4.05
C TRP A 43 2.64 4.52 -2.73
N VAL A 44 2.25 3.59 -1.87
CA VAL A 44 2.85 3.42 -0.55
C VAL A 44 3.11 1.94 -0.33
N LEU A 45 4.34 1.60 0.03
CA LEU A 45 4.68 0.22 0.34
C LEU A 45 4.18 -0.11 1.74
N LEU A 46 3.47 -1.22 1.88
CA LEU A 46 2.85 -1.62 3.14
C LEU A 46 3.33 -2.98 3.64
N GLY A 47 4.24 -3.59 2.94
CA GLY A 47 4.78 -4.87 3.33
C GLY A 47 5.48 -5.51 2.15
N GLN A 48 5.97 -6.72 2.35
CA GLN A 48 6.70 -7.43 1.31
C GLN A 48 5.83 -7.73 0.10
N TYR A 49 4.53 -7.93 0.31
CA TYR A 49 3.60 -8.29 -0.75
C TYR A 49 2.37 -7.41 -0.78
N ARG A 50 2.42 -6.23 -0.15
CA ARG A 50 1.27 -5.35 -0.03
C ARG A 50 1.65 -3.91 -0.28
N LEU A 51 0.77 -3.20 -0.97
CA LEU A 51 0.98 -1.79 -1.27
C LEU A 51 -0.36 -1.11 -1.44
N ALA A 52 -0.38 0.21 -1.29
CA ALA A 52 -1.54 1.02 -1.63
C ALA A 52 -1.20 1.83 -2.87
N VAL A 53 -2.13 1.90 -3.81
CA VAL A 53 -1.97 2.68 -5.04
C VAL A 53 -3.02 3.77 -5.05
N TYR A 54 -2.58 5.01 -5.21
CA TYR A 54 -3.46 6.16 -5.30
C TYR A 54 -3.67 6.53 -6.76
N THR A 55 -4.91 6.51 -7.18
CA THR A 55 -5.29 6.98 -8.52
C THR A 55 -5.72 8.44 -8.47
N LYS A 56 -6.12 8.92 -7.30
CA LYS A 56 -6.45 10.33 -7.03
C LYS A 56 -6.06 10.63 -5.60
N VAL A 57 -6.14 11.90 -5.23
CA VAL A 57 -5.74 12.34 -3.88
C VAL A 57 -6.49 11.58 -2.79
N ASN A 58 -7.78 11.35 -2.99
CA ASN A 58 -8.61 10.68 -2.01
C ASN A 58 -9.16 9.35 -2.51
N GLU A 59 -8.49 8.74 -3.49
CA GLU A 59 -8.90 7.43 -4.02
C GLU A 59 -7.70 6.51 -4.01
N ALA A 60 -7.77 5.46 -3.23
CA ALA A 60 -6.68 4.50 -3.13
C ALA A 60 -7.22 3.08 -3.11
N TRP A 61 -6.34 2.17 -3.50
CA TRP A 61 -6.66 0.76 -3.60
C TRP A 61 -5.56 -0.01 -2.90
N LEU A 62 -5.97 -0.90 -1.98
CA LEU A 62 -5.03 -1.75 -1.27
C LEU A 62 -4.83 -3.00 -2.09
N LEU A 63 -3.60 -3.23 -2.51
CA LEU A 63 -3.26 -4.36 -3.37
C LEU A 63 -2.41 -5.37 -2.60
N GLU A 64 -2.73 -6.63 -2.78
CA GLU A 64 -1.87 -7.72 -2.34
C GLU A 64 -1.39 -8.46 -3.58
N VAL A 65 -0.10 -8.77 -3.64
CA VAL A 65 0.49 -9.50 -4.75
C VAL A 65 0.88 -10.90 -4.31
N SER A 66 0.96 -11.80 -5.28
CA SER A 66 1.37 -13.18 -5.00
C SER A 66 2.89 -13.29 -5.01
N PRO A 67 3.48 -14.03 -4.07
CA PRO A 67 4.92 -14.27 -4.12
C PRO A 67 5.27 -15.21 -5.27
N PRO A 68 6.52 -15.16 -5.77
CA PRO A 68 7.59 -14.31 -5.26
C PRO A 68 7.54 -12.91 -5.86
N CYS A 69 7.89 -11.90 -5.06
CA CYS A 69 7.92 -10.52 -5.52
C CYS A 69 9.04 -9.80 -4.76
N SER A 70 10.26 -10.26 -4.97
CA SER A 70 11.39 -9.83 -4.15
C SER A 70 11.75 -8.37 -4.32
N ASP A 71 11.51 -7.82 -5.52
CA ASP A 71 11.93 -6.45 -5.79
C ASP A 71 10.98 -5.41 -5.19
N LEU A 72 9.77 -5.82 -4.82
CA LEU A 72 8.78 -4.83 -4.34
C LEU A 72 9.22 -4.16 -3.05
N GLU A 73 9.79 -4.91 -2.14
CA GLU A 73 10.19 -4.39 -0.84
C GLU A 73 11.25 -3.29 -0.95
N PHE A 74 12.03 -3.30 -2.01
CA PHE A 74 13.10 -2.33 -2.22
C PHE A 74 12.82 -1.36 -3.36
N ALA A 75 11.57 -1.30 -3.81
CA ALA A 75 11.22 -0.52 -4.98
C ALA A 75 11.31 0.97 -4.75
N GLN A 76 11.85 1.67 -5.72
CA GLN A 76 11.82 3.13 -5.76
C GLN A 76 10.75 3.62 -6.73
N ALA A 77 10.29 2.75 -7.60
CA ALA A 77 9.23 3.05 -8.54
C ALA A 77 8.53 1.77 -8.93
N ILE A 78 7.26 1.86 -9.23
CA ILE A 78 6.48 0.72 -9.70
C ILE A 78 5.63 1.14 -10.89
N ALA A 79 5.13 0.15 -11.63
CA ALA A 79 4.11 0.37 -12.63
C ALA A 79 3.05 -0.71 -12.48
N LEU A 80 1.90 -0.50 -13.08
CA LEU A 80 0.83 -1.49 -13.07
C LEU A 80 0.49 -1.84 -14.52
N SER A 81 0.29 -3.11 -14.79
CA SER A 81 -0.30 -3.49 -16.06
C SER A 81 -1.80 -3.21 -16.00
N SER A 82 -2.41 -2.98 -17.14
CA SER A 82 -3.83 -2.70 -17.20
C SER A 82 -4.36 -3.09 -18.57
N SER A 83 -5.66 -3.26 -18.64
CA SER A 83 -6.34 -3.59 -19.88
C SER A 83 -7.62 -2.78 -19.94
N VAL A 84 -7.84 -2.11 -21.05
CA VAL A 84 -9.04 -1.29 -21.27
C VAL A 84 -9.21 -0.31 -20.11
N SER A 85 -8.13 0.35 -19.73
CA SER A 85 -8.10 1.34 -18.65
C SER A 85 -8.59 0.79 -17.31
N ARG A 86 -8.33 -0.48 -17.05
CA ARG A 86 -8.66 -1.10 -15.76
C ARG A 86 -7.54 -2.02 -15.32
N VAL A 87 -7.31 -2.04 -14.01
CA VAL A 87 -6.41 -3.00 -13.38
C VAL A 87 -7.28 -4.08 -12.74
N SER A 88 -7.02 -5.33 -13.07
CA SER A 88 -7.87 -6.44 -12.64
C SER A 88 -7.09 -7.44 -11.80
N ALA A 89 -7.67 -7.83 -10.67
CA ALA A 89 -7.08 -8.86 -9.84
C ALA A 89 -6.98 -10.17 -10.64
N LYS A 90 -5.89 -10.90 -10.40
CA LYS A 90 -5.61 -12.19 -11.04
C LYS A 90 -5.18 -12.10 -12.51
N PHE A 91 -5.36 -10.96 -13.15
CA PHE A 91 -4.96 -10.77 -14.54
C PHE A 91 -3.83 -9.77 -14.69
N ASP A 92 -3.80 -8.75 -13.84
CA ASP A 92 -2.81 -7.71 -13.96
C ASP A 92 -1.70 -7.89 -12.93
N HIS A 93 -0.63 -7.13 -13.11
CA HIS A 93 0.60 -7.31 -12.35
C HIS A 93 1.12 -5.98 -11.87
N VAL A 94 1.78 -6.01 -10.72
CA VAL A 94 2.65 -4.91 -10.32
C VAL A 94 4.01 -5.18 -10.97
N LEU A 95 4.50 -4.20 -11.70
CA LEU A 95 5.77 -4.29 -12.41
C LEU A 95 6.81 -3.53 -11.62
N VAL A 96 7.80 -4.24 -11.09
CA VAL A 96 8.81 -3.62 -10.26
C VAL A 96 10.15 -4.27 -10.52
N GLY A 97 11.13 -3.46 -10.89
CA GLY A 97 12.43 -4.00 -11.25
C GLY A 97 12.28 -5.02 -12.36
N ARG A 98 12.71 -6.24 -12.10
CA ARG A 98 12.58 -7.34 -13.05
C ARG A 98 11.37 -8.22 -12.77
N ASP A 99 10.64 -7.91 -11.70
CA ASP A 99 9.51 -8.74 -11.29
C ASP A 99 8.22 -8.31 -11.93
N ARG A 100 7.40 -9.28 -12.25
CA ARG A 100 6.01 -9.09 -12.62
C ARG A 100 5.20 -9.81 -11.57
N CYS A 101 4.66 -9.09 -10.62
CA CYS A 101 4.01 -9.70 -9.47
C CYS A 101 2.50 -9.72 -9.69
N PRO A 102 1.90 -10.90 -9.80
CA PRO A 102 0.45 -10.96 -10.03
C PRO A 102 -0.31 -10.34 -8.89
N ILE A 103 -1.31 -9.54 -9.22
CA ILE A 103 -2.18 -8.94 -8.22
C ILE A 103 -3.18 -9.99 -7.76
N LYS A 104 -3.12 -10.31 -6.47
CA LYS A 104 -3.96 -11.35 -5.89
C LYS A 104 -5.28 -10.80 -5.40
N GLU A 105 -5.28 -9.60 -4.83
CA GLU A 105 -6.47 -9.02 -4.24
C GLU A 105 -6.42 -7.51 -4.33
N ILE A 106 -7.57 -6.90 -4.54
CA ILE A 106 -7.75 -5.45 -4.60
C ILE A 106 -8.87 -5.07 -3.65
N ARG A 107 -8.64 -4.10 -2.77
CA ARG A 107 -9.66 -3.59 -1.86
C ARG A 107 -9.68 -2.07 -1.92
N PRO A 108 -10.86 -1.44 -2.04
CA PRO A 108 -10.93 0.02 -2.00
C PRO A 108 -10.63 0.53 -0.59
N VAL A 109 -10.00 1.71 -0.49
CA VAL A 109 -9.67 2.32 0.80
C VAL A 109 -10.43 3.63 0.95
N ASP A 110 -11.07 3.81 2.09
CA ASP A 110 -11.75 5.06 2.40
C ASP A 110 -10.70 6.06 2.90
N VAL A 111 -10.06 6.74 1.95
CA VAL A 111 -8.94 7.64 2.26
C VAL A 111 -9.41 8.83 3.09
N ARG A 112 -10.62 9.33 2.83
CA ARG A 112 -11.13 10.48 3.58
C ARG A 112 -11.32 10.15 5.05
N ALA A 113 -11.87 8.98 5.34
CA ALA A 113 -12.04 8.53 6.72
C ALA A 113 -10.68 8.34 7.39
N MET A 114 -9.74 7.77 6.68
CA MET A 114 -8.40 7.55 7.20
C MET A 114 -7.71 8.88 7.53
N LYS A 115 -7.87 9.87 6.66
CA LYS A 115 -7.32 11.20 6.91
C LYS A 115 -7.99 11.89 8.09
N ARG A 116 -9.28 11.69 8.28
CA ARG A 116 -9.99 12.23 9.43
C ARG A 116 -9.47 11.65 10.74
N GLU A 117 -9.22 10.34 10.76
CA GLU A 117 -8.64 9.71 11.94
C GLU A 117 -7.27 10.29 12.26
N ARG A 118 -6.43 10.46 11.24
CA ARG A 118 -5.08 11.02 11.43
C ARG A 118 -5.17 12.44 11.99
N LYS A 119 -6.11 13.23 11.49
CA LYS A 119 -6.28 14.58 11.96
C LYS A 119 -6.71 14.62 13.43
N LEU A 120 -7.59 13.74 13.82
CA LEU A 120 -8.04 13.65 15.21
C LEU A 120 -6.88 13.26 16.13
N GLU A 121 -6.05 12.34 15.70
CA GLU A 121 -4.88 11.94 16.48
C GLU A 121 -3.92 13.11 16.66
N GLN A 122 -3.70 13.88 15.62
CA GLN A 122 -2.83 15.05 15.71
C GLN A 122 -3.44 16.14 16.55
N GLY A 123 -4.75 16.31 16.47
CA GLY A 123 -5.42 17.38 17.21
C GLY A 123 -5.57 17.09 18.68
N SER A 124 -5.39 15.86 19.12
CA SER A 124 -5.55 15.59 20.54
C SER A 124 -4.31 15.88 21.36
N GLU A 125 -3.29 16.43 20.75
CA GLU A 125 -2.14 16.84 21.49
C GLU A 125 -2.24 18.27 22.03
#